data_6e525daa7d5b5df5294fd98187ad27ef
#
_entry.id   6e525daa7d5b5df5294fd98187ad27ef
#
_cell.length_a   1.000
_cell.length_b   1.000
_cell.length_c   1.000
_cell.angle_alpha   90.00
_cell.angle_beta   90.00
_cell.angle_gamma   90.00
#
_symmetry.space_group_name_H-M   'P 1'
#
loop_
_entity.id
_entity.type
_entity.pdbx_description
1 polymer ?
#
loop_
_entity_poly.entity_id
_entity_poly.type
_entity_poly.pdbx_seq_one_letter_code
_entity_poly.pdbx_strand_id
1 'polypeptide(L)'
;LPEKMREEVGYLVKHVSDEEHKELSPQWVYEIFEDKYVKRQPYFQIEECHFKQVDGIMAEATIVHGGQNHLVSANGNGRLDAVSNIIKQYFGISYELSVYEEHALSHGSSSKAMSYVGITCYGQMYWGVGIDDDIIKSSISALVVAVNQVPSIKSSVEIQDKRLMEMKNYIQTNYQTVTLEDMAKQFHLSEPYISKYIKEKSGQTFVELVQGDHMKKARTLLKNGNMTVENIAY
;
A
#
# COMPACT_ATOMS: atom_id res chain seq x y z
N LEU A 1 -12.37 5.74 23.15
CA LEU A 1 -11.89 4.51 22.52
C LEU A 1 -12.97 3.46 22.53
N PRO A 2 -13.18 2.71 21.41
CA PRO A 2 -14.00 1.50 21.36
C PRO A 2 -13.62 0.51 22.46
N GLU A 3 -14.58 -0.23 22.99
CA GLU A 3 -14.36 -1.13 24.13
C GLU A 3 -13.25 -2.17 23.86
N LYS A 4 -13.32 -2.85 22.73
CA LYS A 4 -12.29 -3.83 22.30
C LYS A 4 -10.92 -3.21 22.07
N MET A 5 -10.86 -1.96 21.62
CA MET A 5 -9.60 -1.25 21.45
C MET A 5 -8.97 -0.86 22.79
N ARG A 6 -9.79 -0.54 23.81
CA ARG A 6 -9.28 -0.22 25.16
C ARG A 6 -8.47 -1.35 25.77
N GLU A 7 -8.91 -2.58 25.59
CA GLU A 7 -8.18 -3.75 26.06
C GLU A 7 -6.81 -3.87 25.38
N GLU A 8 -6.76 -3.75 24.05
CA GLU A 8 -5.49 -3.84 23.29
C GLU A 8 -4.53 -2.72 23.66
N VAL A 9 -5.02 -1.48 23.77
CA VAL A 9 -4.21 -0.33 24.23
C VAL A 9 -3.70 -0.54 25.64
N GLY A 10 -4.55 -1.07 26.53
CA GLY A 10 -4.15 -1.39 27.92
C GLY A 10 -3.02 -2.41 27.98
N TYR A 11 -3.08 -3.49 27.22
CA TYR A 11 -2.00 -4.47 27.12
C TYR A 11 -0.72 -3.87 26.52
N LEU A 12 -0.84 -3.04 25.48
CA LEU A 12 0.30 -2.37 24.87
C LEU A 12 1.03 -1.45 25.86
N VAL A 13 0.28 -0.60 26.57
CA VAL A 13 0.82 0.32 27.59
C VAL A 13 1.49 -0.45 28.71
N LYS A 14 0.85 -1.53 29.20
CA LYS A 14 1.42 -2.40 30.22
C LYS A 14 2.73 -3.02 29.75
N HIS A 15 2.77 -3.57 28.54
CA HIS A 15 3.99 -4.18 27.97
C HIS A 15 5.16 -3.19 27.96
N VAL A 16 4.93 -1.96 27.45
CA VAL A 16 5.97 -0.92 27.42
C VAL A 16 6.40 -0.52 28.84
N SER A 17 5.47 -0.40 29.80
CA SER A 17 5.77 -0.09 31.19
C SER A 17 6.64 -1.18 31.85
N ASP A 18 6.32 -2.46 31.57
CA ASP A 18 7.08 -3.62 32.09
C ASP A 18 8.49 -3.69 31.48
N GLU A 19 8.66 -3.40 30.17
CA GLU A 19 9.97 -3.36 29.51
C GLU A 19 10.85 -2.22 30.01
N GLU A 20 10.28 -1.03 30.19
CA GLU A 20 11.01 0.15 30.66
C GLU A 20 11.24 0.17 32.19
N HIS A 21 10.59 -0.74 32.94
CA HIS A 21 10.59 -0.77 34.40
C HIS A 21 10.21 0.57 35.04
N LYS A 22 9.25 1.31 34.43
CA LYS A 22 8.83 2.63 34.86
C LYS A 22 7.33 2.81 34.71
N GLU A 23 6.77 3.66 35.55
CA GLU A 23 5.43 4.20 35.36
C GLU A 23 5.44 5.20 34.19
N LEU A 24 4.53 4.98 33.22
CA LEU A 24 4.44 5.83 32.03
C LEU A 24 3.65 7.10 32.32
N SER A 25 4.16 8.24 31.88
CA SER A 25 3.40 9.49 31.93
C SER A 25 2.22 9.47 30.97
N PRO A 26 1.13 10.24 31.21
CA PRO A 26 0.02 10.34 30.29
C PRO A 26 0.43 10.77 28.87
N GLN A 27 1.43 11.64 28.77
CA GLN A 27 1.99 12.08 27.49
C GLN A 27 2.64 10.93 26.76
N TRP A 28 3.42 10.09 27.43
CA TRP A 28 4.08 8.93 26.82
C TRP A 28 3.06 7.86 26.39
N VAL A 29 2.01 7.63 27.19
CA VAL A 29 0.89 6.75 26.80
C VAL A 29 0.22 7.26 25.51
N TYR A 30 0.04 8.58 25.37
CA TYR A 30 -0.53 9.17 24.16
C TYR A 30 0.41 9.00 22.95
N GLU A 31 1.70 9.18 23.10
CA GLU A 31 2.70 8.98 22.04
C GLU A 31 2.72 7.52 21.56
N ILE A 32 2.69 6.53 22.47
CA ILE A 32 2.59 5.11 22.12
C ILE A 32 1.32 4.82 21.30
N PHE A 33 0.21 5.41 21.74
CA PHE A 33 -1.06 5.28 21.02
C PHE A 33 -0.99 5.91 19.62
N GLU A 34 -0.46 7.12 19.54
CA GLU A 34 -0.35 7.89 18.31
C GLU A 34 0.55 7.17 17.29
N ASP A 35 1.70 6.66 17.72
CA ASP A 35 2.65 5.95 16.86
C ASP A 35 2.09 4.62 16.34
N LYS A 36 1.31 3.91 17.15
CA LYS A 36 0.77 2.62 16.73
C LYS A 36 -0.49 2.74 15.86
N TYR A 37 -1.38 3.68 16.17
CA TYR A 37 -2.74 3.70 15.61
C TYR A 37 -3.05 4.92 14.74
N VAL A 38 -2.22 5.97 14.75
CA VAL A 38 -2.48 7.23 14.03
C VAL A 38 -1.38 7.54 13.01
N LYS A 39 -0.13 7.62 13.44
CA LYS A 39 1.00 8.18 12.66
C LYS A 39 1.86 7.15 11.93
N ARG A 40 1.43 5.93 11.77
CA ARG A 40 2.26 4.92 11.10
C ARG A 40 2.60 5.32 9.68
N GLN A 41 3.87 5.15 9.28
CA GLN A 41 4.26 5.29 7.88
C GLN A 41 3.45 4.28 7.05
N PRO A 42 2.58 4.77 6.19
CA PRO A 42 1.67 3.89 5.47
C PRO A 42 2.39 3.21 4.31
N TYR A 43 2.05 1.96 4.08
CA TYR A 43 2.47 1.19 2.92
C TYR A 43 1.81 1.68 1.64
N PHE A 44 0.54 2.09 1.79
CA PHE A 44 -0.24 2.77 0.79
C PHE A 44 -1.05 3.89 1.42
N GLN A 45 -1.43 4.87 0.62
CA GLN A 45 -2.30 5.99 1.01
C GLN A 45 -3.45 6.12 0.02
N ILE A 46 -4.51 6.80 0.44
CA ILE A 46 -5.57 7.29 -0.45
C ILE A 46 -5.48 8.81 -0.42
N GLU A 47 -5.09 9.44 -1.54
CA GLU A 47 -4.94 10.90 -1.64
C GLU A 47 -6.26 11.59 -1.95
N GLU A 48 -7.00 11.07 -2.94
CA GLU A 48 -8.27 11.62 -3.38
C GLU A 48 -9.33 10.53 -3.42
N CYS A 49 -10.54 10.88 -3.01
CA CYS A 49 -11.67 9.98 -3.08
C CYS A 49 -12.94 10.76 -3.44
N HIS A 50 -13.55 10.40 -4.55
CA HIS A 50 -14.80 10.97 -5.05
C HIS A 50 -15.93 9.97 -4.93
N PHE A 51 -17.13 10.46 -4.61
CA PHE A 51 -18.31 9.63 -4.41
C PHE A 51 -19.43 10.04 -5.36
N LYS A 52 -20.10 9.03 -5.95
CA LYS A 52 -21.28 9.21 -6.76
C LYS A 52 -22.40 8.34 -6.22
N GLN A 53 -23.60 8.89 -6.12
CA GLN A 53 -24.79 8.12 -5.79
C GLN A 53 -25.19 7.30 -7.02
N VAL A 54 -25.31 5.99 -6.83
CA VAL A 54 -25.79 5.03 -7.83
C VAL A 54 -26.85 4.15 -7.16
N ASP A 55 -26.98 2.89 -7.52
CA ASP A 55 -27.63 1.92 -6.65
C ASP A 55 -26.62 1.55 -5.53
N GLY A 56 -26.67 2.27 -4.42
CA GLY A 56 -25.61 2.36 -3.41
C GLY A 56 -24.68 3.58 -3.62
N ILE A 57 -23.42 3.44 -3.24
CA ILE A 57 -22.38 4.46 -3.41
C ILE A 57 -21.25 3.90 -4.26
N MET A 58 -20.91 4.58 -5.35
CA MET A 58 -19.68 4.34 -6.08
C MET A 58 -18.59 5.29 -5.55
N ALA A 59 -17.47 4.74 -5.16
CA ALA A 59 -16.25 5.49 -4.85
C ALA A 59 -15.23 5.33 -5.98
N GLU A 60 -14.54 6.42 -6.31
CA GLU A 60 -13.36 6.47 -7.17
C GLU A 60 -12.24 7.09 -6.37
N ALA A 61 -11.14 6.38 -6.19
CA ALA A 61 -10.04 6.81 -5.33
C ALA A 61 -8.68 6.65 -6.01
N THR A 62 -7.77 7.57 -5.70
CA THR A 62 -6.35 7.49 -6.06
C THR A 62 -5.58 6.84 -4.93
N ILE A 63 -5.14 5.59 -5.15
CA ILE A 63 -4.24 4.87 -4.23
C ILE A 63 -2.81 5.21 -4.60
N VAL A 64 -2.05 5.72 -3.63
CA VAL A 64 -0.60 5.91 -3.73
C VAL A 64 0.09 4.71 -3.12
N HIS A 65 0.81 3.96 -3.95
CA HIS A 65 1.48 2.74 -3.54
C HIS A 65 2.77 2.54 -4.34
N GLY A 66 3.88 2.23 -3.66
CA GLY A 66 5.18 2.08 -4.31
C GLY A 66 5.67 3.33 -5.07
N GLY A 67 5.24 4.53 -4.66
CA GLY A 67 5.55 5.80 -5.32
C GLY A 67 4.77 6.04 -6.62
N GLN A 68 3.72 5.26 -6.89
CA GLN A 68 2.86 5.38 -8.07
C GLN A 68 1.41 5.63 -7.66
N ASN A 69 0.69 6.37 -8.50
CA ASN A 69 -0.72 6.67 -8.34
C ASN A 69 -1.57 5.70 -9.16
N HIS A 70 -2.54 5.07 -8.51
CA HIS A 70 -3.45 4.10 -9.13
C HIS A 70 -4.89 4.56 -8.93
N LEU A 71 -5.60 4.83 -10.02
CA LEU A 71 -7.01 5.16 -9.99
C LEU A 71 -7.83 3.86 -9.96
N VAL A 72 -8.65 3.69 -8.92
CA VAL A 72 -9.47 2.49 -8.69
C VAL A 72 -10.87 2.90 -8.29
N SER A 73 -11.88 2.17 -8.75
CA SER A 73 -13.28 2.41 -8.38
C SER A 73 -13.96 1.13 -7.92
N ALA A 74 -14.87 1.26 -6.97
CA ALA A 74 -15.73 0.17 -6.51
C ALA A 74 -17.07 0.71 -5.97
N ASN A 75 -18.07 -0.16 -5.95
CA ASN A 75 -19.36 0.12 -5.34
C ASN A 75 -19.41 -0.41 -3.90
N GLY A 76 -20.25 0.21 -3.08
CA GLY A 76 -20.54 -0.22 -1.72
C GLY A 76 -21.93 0.25 -1.24
N ASN A 77 -22.37 -0.25 -0.10
CA ASN A 77 -23.63 0.18 0.51
C ASN A 77 -23.53 1.58 1.12
N GLY A 78 -22.30 2.02 1.44
CA GLY A 78 -21.98 3.33 1.99
C GLY A 78 -20.59 3.78 1.55
N ARG A 79 -20.21 5.01 1.91
CA ARG A 79 -18.93 5.61 1.48
C ARG A 79 -17.73 4.81 1.98
N LEU A 80 -17.70 4.47 3.27
CA LEU A 80 -16.58 3.70 3.85
C LEU A 80 -16.53 2.27 3.30
N ASP A 81 -17.69 1.66 3.05
CA ASP A 81 -17.79 0.33 2.44
C ASP A 81 -17.27 0.33 0.99
N ALA A 82 -17.62 1.34 0.20
CA ALA A 82 -17.11 1.49 -1.16
C ALA A 82 -15.57 1.64 -1.18
N VAL A 83 -15.00 2.43 -0.27
CA VAL A 83 -13.53 2.57 -0.12
C VAL A 83 -12.90 1.27 0.35
N SER A 84 -13.55 0.56 1.29
CA SER A 84 -13.10 -0.78 1.73
C SER A 84 -13.03 -1.76 0.55
N ASN A 85 -14.04 -1.73 -0.34
CA ASN A 85 -14.08 -2.57 -1.53
C ASN A 85 -13.01 -2.20 -2.55
N ILE A 86 -12.67 -0.90 -2.70
CA ILE A 86 -11.51 -0.46 -3.49
C ILE A 86 -10.22 -1.11 -2.96
N ILE A 87 -9.97 -1.04 -1.65
CA ILE A 87 -8.77 -1.59 -1.03
C ILE A 87 -8.71 -3.11 -1.20
N LYS A 88 -9.83 -3.81 -0.92
CA LYS A 88 -9.94 -5.26 -1.11
C LYS A 88 -9.63 -5.69 -2.54
N GLN A 89 -10.20 -4.98 -3.51
CA GLN A 89 -9.99 -5.24 -4.94
C GLN A 89 -8.55 -4.98 -5.37
N TYR A 90 -7.97 -3.86 -4.93
CA TYR A 90 -6.63 -3.45 -5.33
C TYR A 90 -5.55 -4.41 -4.80
N PHE A 91 -5.64 -4.81 -3.53
CA PHE A 91 -4.66 -5.70 -2.89
C PHE A 91 -5.01 -7.19 -2.99
N GLY A 92 -6.20 -7.55 -3.48
CA GLY A 92 -6.65 -8.94 -3.53
C GLY A 92 -6.81 -9.57 -2.14
N ILE A 93 -7.18 -8.78 -1.12
CA ILE A 93 -7.36 -9.20 0.26
C ILE A 93 -8.83 -9.25 0.66
N SER A 94 -9.12 -10.08 1.65
CA SER A 94 -10.44 -10.15 2.28
C SER A 94 -10.33 -9.84 3.77
N TYR A 95 -11.15 -8.92 4.24
CA TYR A 95 -11.32 -8.59 5.65
C TYR A 95 -12.74 -8.11 5.90
N GLU A 96 -13.17 -8.16 7.14
CA GLU A 96 -14.45 -7.64 7.60
C GLU A 96 -14.22 -6.32 8.34
N LEU A 97 -15.05 -5.31 8.08
CA LEU A 97 -15.09 -4.07 8.85
C LEU A 97 -15.97 -4.35 10.08
N SER A 98 -15.32 -4.67 11.20
CA SER A 98 -15.97 -5.21 12.40
C SER A 98 -16.38 -4.12 13.38
N VAL A 99 -15.66 -2.98 13.40
CA VAL A 99 -15.97 -1.85 14.29
C VAL A 99 -15.78 -0.54 13.53
N TYR A 100 -16.73 0.35 13.69
CA TYR A 100 -16.64 1.74 13.27
C TYR A 100 -17.28 2.64 14.29
N GLU A 101 -16.52 3.56 14.85
CA GLU A 101 -16.97 4.58 15.78
C GLU A 101 -16.32 5.93 15.44
N GLU A 102 -17.03 7.01 15.73
CA GLU A 102 -16.55 8.37 15.52
C GLU A 102 -16.92 9.29 16.68
N HIS A 103 -16.04 10.23 16.96
CA HIS A 103 -16.22 11.22 18.02
C HIS A 103 -15.71 12.58 17.58
N ALA A 104 -16.40 13.64 17.96
CA ALA A 104 -15.89 15.00 17.86
C ALA A 104 -14.85 15.24 18.98
N LEU A 105 -13.69 15.82 18.63
CA LEU A 105 -12.62 16.11 19.58
C LEU A 105 -12.87 17.39 20.39
N SER A 106 -13.72 18.29 19.87
CA SER A 106 -14.08 19.55 20.52
C SER A 106 -15.52 19.91 20.17
N HIS A 107 -16.03 20.95 20.81
CA HIS A 107 -17.35 21.53 20.50
C HIS A 107 -17.20 22.67 19.50
N GLY A 108 -18.13 22.78 18.54
CA GLY A 108 -18.19 23.86 17.57
C GLY A 108 -17.99 23.40 16.12
N SER A 109 -18.15 24.34 15.19
CA SER A 109 -18.11 24.08 13.74
C SER A 109 -16.73 23.77 13.18
N SER A 110 -15.66 24.04 13.93
CA SER A 110 -14.27 23.75 13.60
C SER A 110 -13.71 22.53 14.36
N SER A 111 -14.60 21.68 14.90
CA SER A 111 -14.21 20.47 15.63
C SER A 111 -13.64 19.44 14.67
N LYS A 112 -12.49 18.86 15.01
CA LYS A 112 -11.96 17.69 14.31
C LYS A 112 -12.75 16.45 14.69
N ALA A 113 -12.99 15.59 13.71
CA ALA A 113 -13.52 14.26 13.91
C ALA A 113 -12.36 13.28 14.16
N MET A 114 -12.57 12.38 15.10
CA MET A 114 -11.71 11.22 15.32
C MET A 114 -12.51 9.96 15.01
N SER A 115 -12.08 9.21 14.02
CA SER A 115 -12.71 7.95 13.62
C SER A 115 -11.87 6.78 14.04
N TYR A 116 -12.51 5.71 14.50
CA TYR A 116 -11.90 4.44 14.87
C TYR A 116 -12.44 3.36 13.95
N VAL A 117 -11.54 2.64 13.31
CA VAL A 117 -11.88 1.51 12.44
C VAL A 117 -11.16 0.26 12.95
N GLY A 118 -11.95 -0.78 13.22
CA GLY A 118 -11.46 -2.13 13.50
C GLY A 118 -11.82 -3.07 12.38
N ILE A 119 -10.84 -3.70 11.76
CA ILE A 119 -11.04 -4.73 10.74
C ILE A 119 -10.61 -6.09 11.27
N THR A 120 -11.33 -7.15 10.87
CA THR A 120 -10.95 -8.53 11.15
C THR A 120 -10.41 -9.17 9.88
N CYS A 121 -9.16 -9.62 9.91
CA CYS A 121 -8.49 -10.29 8.81
C CYS A 121 -7.82 -11.56 9.34
N TYR A 122 -8.12 -12.73 8.73
CA TYR A 122 -7.62 -14.03 9.18
C TYR A 122 -7.87 -14.32 10.67
N GLY A 123 -9.01 -13.87 11.20
CA GLY A 123 -9.39 -14.05 12.61
C GLY A 123 -8.71 -13.12 13.61
N GLN A 124 -7.84 -12.24 13.16
CA GLN A 124 -7.17 -11.22 13.99
C GLN A 124 -7.73 -9.82 13.71
N MET A 125 -7.87 -9.03 14.76
CA MET A 125 -8.34 -7.65 14.67
C MET A 125 -7.18 -6.68 14.51
N TYR A 126 -7.34 -5.70 13.62
CA TYR A 126 -6.40 -4.61 13.39
C TYR A 126 -7.13 -3.29 13.49
N TRP A 127 -6.51 -2.33 14.15
CA TRP A 127 -7.12 -1.04 14.43
C TRP A 127 -6.42 0.10 13.71
N GLY A 128 -7.21 1.09 13.30
CA GLY A 128 -6.71 2.36 12.82
C GLY A 128 -7.53 3.51 13.37
N VAL A 129 -6.88 4.64 13.53
CA VAL A 129 -7.48 5.89 13.97
C VAL A 129 -7.13 6.98 12.98
N GLY A 130 -8.13 7.74 12.57
CA GLY A 130 -7.97 8.91 11.70
C GLY A 130 -8.48 10.16 12.38
N ILE A 131 -7.84 11.28 12.12
CA ILE A 131 -8.22 12.58 12.66
C ILE A 131 -8.21 13.58 11.50
N ASP A 132 -9.36 14.18 11.22
CA ASP A 132 -9.52 15.20 10.17
C ASP A 132 -10.69 16.14 10.49
N ASP A 133 -10.75 17.29 9.84
CA ASP A 133 -11.90 18.20 9.92
C ASP A 133 -13.11 17.62 9.17
N ASP A 134 -12.87 16.76 8.17
CA ASP A 134 -13.88 16.01 7.42
C ASP A 134 -14.01 14.58 7.98
N ILE A 135 -15.22 14.23 8.40
CA ILE A 135 -15.55 12.94 9.00
C ILE A 135 -15.28 11.76 8.04
N ILE A 136 -15.48 11.97 6.74
CA ILE A 136 -15.23 10.93 5.73
C ILE A 136 -13.73 10.74 5.54
N LYS A 137 -12.95 11.83 5.51
CA LYS A 137 -11.48 11.74 5.44
C LYS A 137 -10.89 11.09 6.68
N SER A 138 -11.39 11.44 7.88
CA SER A 138 -10.95 10.79 9.11
C SER A 138 -11.25 9.28 9.10
N SER A 139 -12.42 8.88 8.59
CA SER A 139 -12.81 7.47 8.48
C SER A 139 -11.97 6.70 7.46
N ILE A 140 -11.69 7.30 6.29
CA ILE A 140 -10.80 6.72 5.27
C ILE A 140 -9.39 6.57 5.83
N SER A 141 -8.87 7.60 6.50
CA SER A 141 -7.55 7.54 7.15
C SER A 141 -7.48 6.41 8.18
N ALA A 142 -8.50 6.28 9.04
CA ALA A 142 -8.59 5.19 10.01
C ALA A 142 -8.58 3.81 9.34
N LEU A 143 -9.35 3.62 8.27
CA LEU A 143 -9.38 2.38 7.51
C LEU A 143 -8.02 2.06 6.88
N VAL A 144 -7.38 3.05 6.26
CA VAL A 144 -6.04 2.91 5.66
C VAL A 144 -5.02 2.49 6.71
N VAL A 145 -5.02 3.11 7.91
CA VAL A 145 -4.12 2.74 9.01
C VAL A 145 -4.37 1.32 9.48
N ALA A 146 -5.64 0.91 9.65
CA ALA A 146 -5.99 -0.45 10.06
C ALA A 146 -5.49 -1.49 9.05
N VAL A 147 -5.75 -1.27 7.76
CA VAL A 147 -5.33 -2.20 6.69
C VAL A 147 -3.81 -2.25 6.55
N ASN A 148 -3.11 -1.13 6.70
CA ASN A 148 -1.63 -1.10 6.71
C ASN A 148 -1.00 -1.91 7.85
N GLN A 149 -1.75 -2.30 8.88
CA GLN A 149 -1.25 -3.17 9.94
C GLN A 149 -1.33 -4.66 9.60
N VAL A 150 -2.11 -5.04 8.58
CA VAL A 150 -2.27 -6.44 8.16
C VAL A 150 -0.96 -6.96 7.54
N PRO A 151 -0.34 -8.00 8.10
CA PRO A 151 0.96 -8.49 7.61
C PRO A 151 0.95 -8.90 6.13
N SER A 152 -0.16 -9.47 5.63
CA SER A 152 -0.28 -9.89 4.23
C SER A 152 -0.24 -8.72 3.23
N ILE A 153 -0.60 -7.52 3.64
CA ILE A 153 -0.43 -6.31 2.81
C ILE A 153 1.04 -6.08 2.52
N LYS A 154 1.90 -6.17 3.53
CA LYS A 154 3.35 -5.99 3.40
C LYS A 154 4.00 -7.16 2.66
N SER A 155 3.63 -8.39 3.00
CA SER A 155 4.19 -9.59 2.38
C SER A 155 3.78 -9.76 0.92
N SER A 156 2.56 -9.39 0.54
CA SER A 156 2.11 -9.45 -0.86
C SER A 156 2.89 -8.46 -1.74
N VAL A 157 3.27 -7.32 -1.19
CA VAL A 157 4.06 -6.31 -1.88
C VAL A 157 5.53 -6.71 -1.92
N GLU A 158 6.11 -7.16 -0.81
CA GLU A 158 7.48 -7.66 -0.79
C GLU A 158 7.69 -8.82 -1.79
N ILE A 159 6.71 -9.74 -1.91
CA ILE A 159 6.74 -10.83 -2.89
C ILE A 159 6.58 -10.29 -4.32
N GLN A 160 5.71 -9.31 -4.56
CA GLN A 160 5.52 -8.71 -5.88
C GLN A 160 6.71 -7.86 -6.29
N ASP A 161 7.24 -7.03 -5.39
CA ASP A 161 8.45 -6.24 -5.64
C ASP A 161 9.66 -7.15 -5.85
N LYS A 162 9.80 -8.22 -5.07
CA LYS A 162 10.85 -9.22 -5.25
C LYS A 162 10.76 -9.91 -6.61
N ARG A 163 9.57 -10.34 -7.01
CA ARG A 163 9.35 -10.97 -8.33
C ARG A 163 9.67 -10.01 -9.48
N LEU A 164 9.20 -8.78 -9.41
CA LEU A 164 9.52 -7.76 -10.41
C LEU A 164 11.03 -7.48 -10.45
N MET A 165 11.66 -7.40 -9.29
CA MET A 165 13.10 -7.19 -9.17
C MET A 165 13.89 -8.37 -9.77
N GLU A 166 13.47 -9.61 -9.50
CA GLU A 166 14.06 -10.81 -10.10
C GLU A 166 13.88 -10.82 -11.63
N MET A 167 12.71 -10.45 -12.14
CA MET A 167 12.46 -10.30 -13.57
C MET A 167 13.34 -9.21 -14.20
N LYS A 168 13.45 -8.04 -13.58
CA LYS A 168 14.34 -6.96 -14.05
C LYS A 168 15.80 -7.38 -14.04
N ASN A 169 16.27 -8.06 -12.98
CA ASN A 169 17.63 -8.58 -12.89
C ASN A 169 17.90 -9.62 -13.96
N TYR A 170 16.94 -10.51 -14.25
CA TYR A 170 17.07 -11.49 -15.32
C TYR A 170 17.19 -10.82 -16.70
N ILE A 171 16.34 -9.82 -16.99
CA ILE A 171 16.41 -9.01 -18.21
C ILE A 171 17.78 -8.33 -18.29
N GLN A 172 18.22 -7.69 -17.21
CA GLN A 172 19.49 -6.95 -17.17
C GLN A 172 20.73 -7.86 -17.37
N THR A 173 20.66 -9.09 -16.86
CA THR A 173 21.75 -10.06 -17.01
C THR A 173 21.79 -10.65 -18.43
N ASN A 174 20.63 -10.85 -19.06
CA ASN A 174 20.48 -11.52 -20.35
C ASN A 174 20.03 -10.55 -21.47
N TYR A 175 20.21 -9.25 -21.30
CA TYR A 175 19.64 -8.19 -22.13
C TYR A 175 19.89 -8.37 -23.64
N GLN A 176 20.96 -9.05 -24.07
CA GLN A 176 21.33 -9.24 -25.49
C GLN A 176 20.42 -10.21 -26.22
N THR A 177 19.90 -11.24 -25.53
CA THR A 177 19.20 -12.36 -26.15
C THR A 177 17.85 -12.68 -25.50
N VAL A 178 17.51 -12.02 -24.39
CA VAL A 178 16.31 -12.34 -23.61
C VAL A 178 15.03 -12.11 -24.42
N THR A 179 14.17 -13.14 -24.42
CA THR A 179 12.83 -13.11 -25.02
C THR A 179 11.74 -13.26 -23.96
N LEU A 180 10.49 -12.96 -24.30
CA LEU A 180 9.34 -13.26 -23.43
C LEU A 180 9.19 -14.76 -23.19
N GLU A 181 9.54 -15.60 -24.16
CA GLU A 181 9.54 -17.06 -24.03
C GLU A 181 10.54 -17.53 -22.98
N ASP A 182 11.77 -16.97 -22.97
CA ASP A 182 12.79 -17.26 -21.95
C ASP A 182 12.31 -16.87 -20.55
N MET A 183 11.68 -15.68 -20.45
CA MET A 183 11.06 -15.23 -19.21
C MET A 183 9.94 -16.18 -18.76
N ALA A 184 9.11 -16.62 -19.69
CA ALA A 184 8.01 -17.55 -19.40
C ALA A 184 8.53 -18.88 -18.84
N LYS A 185 9.57 -19.43 -19.43
CA LYS A 185 10.26 -20.66 -18.96
C LYS A 185 10.91 -20.45 -17.59
N GLN A 186 11.67 -19.36 -17.42
CA GLN A 186 12.41 -19.06 -16.19
C GLN A 186 11.48 -18.87 -14.98
N PHE A 187 10.37 -18.17 -15.16
CA PHE A 187 9.46 -17.82 -14.08
C PHE A 187 8.23 -18.74 -13.97
N HIS A 188 8.14 -19.76 -14.81
CA HIS A 188 7.01 -20.71 -14.88
C HIS A 188 5.66 -20.00 -15.04
N LEU A 189 5.61 -19.02 -15.94
CA LEU A 189 4.44 -18.18 -16.22
C LEU A 189 4.18 -18.14 -17.72
N SER A 190 2.99 -17.69 -18.15
CA SER A 190 2.70 -17.46 -19.55
C SER A 190 3.26 -16.11 -20.02
N GLU A 191 3.67 -16.02 -21.30
CA GLU A 191 4.15 -14.78 -21.90
C GLU A 191 3.14 -13.62 -21.80
N PRO A 192 1.83 -13.82 -22.05
CA PRO A 192 0.84 -12.75 -21.88
C PRO A 192 0.76 -12.25 -20.44
N TYR A 193 0.89 -13.16 -19.44
CA TYR A 193 0.90 -12.79 -18.05
C TYR A 193 2.13 -11.94 -17.71
N ILE A 194 3.33 -12.35 -18.13
CA ILE A 194 4.58 -11.64 -17.88
C ILE A 194 4.53 -10.24 -18.50
N SER A 195 4.10 -10.15 -19.76
CA SER A 195 3.99 -8.87 -20.47
C SER A 195 3.04 -7.90 -19.74
N LYS A 196 1.87 -8.39 -19.34
CA LYS A 196 0.89 -7.63 -18.55
C LYS A 196 1.44 -7.24 -17.19
N TYR A 197 2.03 -8.20 -16.46
CA TYR A 197 2.58 -8.01 -15.12
C TYR A 197 3.68 -6.95 -15.10
N ILE A 198 4.65 -7.04 -16.02
CA ILE A 198 5.75 -6.08 -16.14
C ILE A 198 5.17 -4.68 -16.41
N LYS A 199 4.24 -4.55 -17.36
CA LYS A 199 3.64 -3.26 -17.71
C LYS A 199 2.86 -2.65 -16.54
N GLU A 200 2.05 -3.44 -15.85
CA GLU A 200 1.25 -2.98 -14.70
C GLU A 200 2.13 -2.59 -13.50
N LYS A 201 3.21 -3.30 -13.26
CA LYS A 201 4.06 -3.09 -12.07
C LYS A 201 5.23 -2.13 -12.30
N SER A 202 5.76 -2.00 -13.49
CA SER A 202 6.88 -1.11 -13.80
C SER A 202 6.49 0.16 -14.58
N GLY A 203 5.27 0.21 -15.10
CA GLY A 203 4.84 1.26 -16.04
C GLY A 203 5.46 1.14 -17.43
N GLN A 204 6.37 0.19 -17.65
CA GLN A 204 7.11 -0.01 -18.90
C GLN A 204 6.77 -1.36 -19.52
N THR A 205 6.79 -1.46 -20.82
CA THR A 205 6.68 -2.75 -21.53
C THR A 205 7.99 -3.54 -21.40
N PHE A 206 7.93 -4.86 -21.64
CA PHE A 206 9.13 -5.71 -21.68
C PHE A 206 10.18 -5.18 -22.69
N VAL A 207 9.72 -4.77 -23.88
CA VAL A 207 10.60 -4.21 -24.92
C VAL A 207 11.27 -2.92 -24.47
N GLU A 208 10.54 -2.02 -23.81
CA GLU A 208 11.11 -0.77 -23.27
C GLU A 208 12.16 -1.02 -22.18
N LEU A 209 11.95 -2.04 -21.33
CA LEU A 209 12.95 -2.44 -20.33
C LEU A 209 14.23 -2.96 -20.97
N VAL A 210 14.11 -3.87 -21.94
CA VAL A 210 15.24 -4.43 -22.67
C VAL A 210 16.02 -3.33 -23.40
N GLN A 211 15.32 -2.47 -24.16
CA GLN A 211 15.94 -1.35 -24.86
C GLN A 211 16.61 -0.34 -23.92
N GLY A 212 16.00 -0.08 -22.77
CA GLY A 212 16.57 0.79 -21.74
C GLY A 212 17.91 0.28 -21.21
N ASP A 213 18.05 -1.02 -21.02
CA ASP A 213 19.30 -1.64 -20.55
C ASP A 213 20.36 -1.71 -21.65
N HIS A 214 19.98 -1.96 -22.91
CA HIS A 214 20.87 -1.79 -24.07
C HIS A 214 21.43 -0.37 -24.14
N MET A 215 20.60 0.65 -24.03
CA MET A 215 21.03 2.06 -24.09
C MET A 215 21.92 2.47 -22.92
N LYS A 216 21.67 1.96 -21.72
CA LYS A 216 22.53 2.21 -20.56
C LYS A 216 23.92 1.61 -20.75
N LYS A 217 23.97 0.38 -21.25
CA LYS A 217 25.23 -0.32 -21.51
C LYS A 217 26.03 0.36 -22.62
N ALA A 218 25.37 0.71 -23.73
CA ALA A 218 26.00 1.46 -24.84
C ALA A 218 26.61 2.78 -24.36
N ARG A 219 25.86 3.56 -23.55
CA ARG A 219 26.40 4.81 -22.96
C ARG A 219 27.61 4.57 -22.06
N THR A 220 27.63 3.49 -21.30
CA THR A 220 28.76 3.16 -20.42
C THR A 220 30.00 2.79 -21.24
N LEU A 221 29.84 1.99 -22.29
CA LEU A 221 30.92 1.60 -23.19
C LEU A 221 31.51 2.79 -23.95
N LEU A 222 30.66 3.72 -24.41
CA LEU A 222 31.10 4.96 -25.06
C LEU A 222 31.82 5.90 -24.07
N LYS A 223 31.36 6.02 -22.83
CA LYS A 223 32.03 6.86 -21.82
C LYS A 223 33.40 6.34 -21.42
N ASN A 224 33.58 5.04 -21.42
CA ASN A 224 34.86 4.41 -21.06
C ASN A 224 35.91 4.42 -22.21
N GLY A 225 35.58 4.99 -23.36
CA GLY A 225 36.51 5.26 -24.45
C GLY A 225 37.07 4.03 -25.19
N ASN A 226 36.56 2.83 -24.93
CA ASN A 226 37.11 1.58 -25.42
C ASN A 226 36.44 1.02 -26.68
N MET A 227 35.38 1.65 -27.20
CA MET A 227 34.67 1.17 -28.40
C MET A 227 34.09 2.33 -29.22
N THR A 228 34.10 2.17 -30.55
CA THR A 228 33.40 3.07 -31.49
C THR A 228 31.92 2.73 -31.60
N VAL A 229 31.12 3.67 -32.10
CA VAL A 229 29.66 3.46 -32.30
C VAL A 229 29.38 2.25 -33.19
N GLU A 230 30.26 2.00 -34.21
CA GLU A 230 30.14 0.86 -35.12
C GLU A 230 30.35 -0.50 -34.42
N ASN A 231 31.19 -0.56 -33.40
CA ASN A 231 31.50 -1.79 -32.65
C ASN A 231 30.46 -2.06 -31.51
N ILE A 232 29.54 -1.13 -31.24
CA ILE A 232 28.51 -1.27 -30.22
C ILE A 232 27.16 -1.68 -30.87
N ALA A 233 27.00 -1.46 -32.19
CA ALA A 233 25.78 -1.75 -32.94
C ALA A 233 25.69 -3.22 -33.44
N TYR A 234 26.70 -4.02 -33.19
CA TYR A 234 26.78 -5.46 -33.45
C TYR A 234 26.88 -6.16 -32.06
#